data_125b111ed3c7a7a4a8ebc11e748544c1
#
_entry.id   125b111ed3c7a7a4a8ebc11e748544c1
#
_cell.length_a   1.000
_cell.length_b   1.000
_cell.length_c   1.000
_cell.angle_alpha   90.00
_cell.angle_beta   90.00
_cell.angle_gamma   90.00
#
_symmetry.space_group_name_H-M   'P 1'
#
loop_
_entity.id
_entity.type
_entity.pdbx_description
1 polymer ?
#
loop_
_entity_poly.entity_id
_entity_poly.type
_entity_poly.pdbx_seq_one_letter_code
_entity_poly.pdbx_strand_id
1 'polypeptide(L)'
;MQRLILRHKNEISFVSLFLIISAFLSHYLFKNEIIAEIGLIIASIIGIVPIAIQAYQSLRVKVVSIDVLVTIAVIGAFLIKNFEESAIVTFLFLFGSFLEQSTLNKTRSAIKELTEMAPEVAYKLMADNEFHEVEIDDVDINDILLVKTGAKVPVDGMVISGNGYINEASITGESDPVKKEINSYVYAGTILENGTIEIIAEKVGEDTTFGKIIELVEEAQDSKSKTEKFIDRFSKYYTPLVLLISVIVFLIWPDIELAITVLVLGCPGALVIGVPVSNVAGIGNGAKNGILLKGSEVINDFSKVDVFVFDKTGTLTIGKPEVSSVKSYSKDYDKYLSYLKMIEKESDHPLAKAIVNYIDNDTNNLKVEDTKVIKGGGITASINGDRIVVGNLKLMENEKIAIKNDMSRYINHIENEGNSVVITAVNKEVVIIMGIKDIIRNDVKQEINKLKRLGVKELIVLSGDNQSSVDLVSKELGLTKAYGNMLPEDKQAFIKDLQEKGLRVAFVGDGVNDAPSLATANIGIAMGSGTDVAIETSDVVLIDSKFSKLNHALGLAKSIVRNMWQNIIIALLVVSVLIISLITSDWMNMSIGMLVHEGSILVVIINGIRLLNYKLRK
;
A
#
# COMPACT_ATOMS: atom_id res chain seq x y z
N MET A 1 -9.47 38.59 -11.55
CA MET A 1 -8.10 39.11 -11.51
C MET A 1 -7.18 38.31 -10.58
N GLN A 2 -7.51 38.16 -9.27
CA GLN A 2 -6.65 37.38 -8.33
C GLN A 2 -6.32 35.96 -8.81
N ARG A 3 -7.33 35.17 -9.26
CA ARG A 3 -7.10 33.81 -9.79
C ARG A 3 -6.19 33.77 -11.02
N LEU A 4 -6.27 34.79 -11.88
CA LEU A 4 -5.42 34.90 -13.07
C LEU A 4 -3.95 35.15 -12.68
N ILE A 5 -3.68 36.04 -11.74
CA ILE A 5 -2.33 36.34 -11.24
C ILE A 5 -1.71 35.10 -10.58
N LEU A 6 -2.47 34.40 -9.73
CA LEU A 6 -1.97 33.18 -9.07
C LEU A 6 -1.73 32.03 -10.06
N ARG A 7 -2.48 31.97 -11.17
CA ARG A 7 -2.24 30.97 -12.22
C ARG A 7 -0.93 31.21 -12.95
N HIS A 8 -0.53 32.50 -13.13
CA HIS A 8 0.70 32.89 -13.83
C HIS A 8 1.88 33.21 -12.89
N LYS A 9 1.81 32.78 -11.61
CA LYS A 9 2.84 33.10 -10.61
C LYS A 9 4.27 32.61 -11.03
N ASN A 10 4.34 31.50 -11.76
CA ASN A 10 5.60 30.94 -12.24
C ASN A 10 6.21 31.82 -13.35
N GLU A 11 5.39 32.31 -14.27
CA GLU A 11 5.80 33.24 -15.33
C GLU A 11 6.25 34.58 -14.72
N ILE A 12 5.56 35.05 -13.68
CA ILE A 12 5.94 36.25 -12.92
C ILE A 12 7.34 36.07 -12.27
N SER A 13 7.63 34.88 -11.72
CA SER A 13 8.95 34.59 -11.17
C SER A 13 10.05 34.69 -12.23
N PHE A 14 9.85 34.12 -13.41
CA PHE A 14 10.84 34.20 -14.51
C PHE A 14 11.01 35.63 -15.05
N VAL A 15 9.91 36.41 -15.14
CA VAL A 15 9.96 37.83 -15.50
C VAL A 15 10.76 38.63 -14.48
N SER A 16 10.53 38.39 -13.18
CA SER A 16 11.31 39.02 -12.10
C SER A 16 12.81 38.69 -12.21
N LEU A 17 13.16 37.43 -12.47
CA LEU A 17 14.53 37.01 -12.69
C LEU A 17 15.19 37.77 -13.86
N PHE A 18 14.49 37.87 -15.00
CA PHE A 18 14.97 38.59 -16.16
C PHE A 18 15.26 40.07 -15.85
N LEU A 19 14.33 40.72 -15.11
CA LEU A 19 14.50 42.11 -14.70
C LEU A 19 15.68 42.29 -13.74
N ILE A 20 15.85 41.38 -12.77
CA ILE A 20 16.97 41.39 -11.81
C ILE A 20 18.31 41.23 -12.57
N ILE A 21 18.41 40.24 -13.46
CA ILE A 21 19.62 40.03 -14.27
C ILE A 21 19.92 41.28 -15.15
N SER A 22 18.91 41.85 -15.77
CA SER A 22 19.04 43.05 -16.58
C SER A 22 19.51 44.25 -15.76
N ALA A 23 18.98 44.39 -14.52
CA ALA A 23 19.39 45.42 -13.58
C ALA A 23 20.88 45.28 -13.19
N PHE A 24 21.32 44.08 -12.81
CA PHE A 24 22.73 43.81 -12.49
C PHE A 24 23.66 44.01 -13.69
N LEU A 25 23.26 43.58 -14.90
CA LEU A 25 24.02 43.86 -16.13
C LEU A 25 24.13 45.36 -16.38
N SER A 26 23.04 46.13 -16.17
CA SER A 26 23.06 47.59 -16.31
C SER A 26 24.03 48.24 -15.33
N HIS A 27 24.04 47.78 -14.08
CA HIS A 27 24.92 48.29 -13.03
C HIS A 27 26.41 47.98 -13.32
N TYR A 28 26.74 46.69 -13.58
CA TYR A 28 28.15 46.27 -13.69
C TYR A 28 28.77 46.56 -15.05
N LEU A 29 28.03 46.38 -16.21
CA LEU A 29 28.56 46.57 -17.55
C LEU A 29 28.40 48.01 -18.04
N PHE A 30 27.24 48.62 -17.79
CA PHE A 30 26.92 49.94 -18.32
C PHE A 30 27.08 51.06 -17.29
N LYS A 31 27.38 50.72 -16.01
CA LYS A 31 27.50 51.64 -14.88
C LYS A 31 26.35 52.62 -14.76
N ASN A 32 25.16 52.19 -15.15
CA ASN A 32 23.95 53.01 -15.12
C ASN A 32 23.10 52.62 -13.89
N GLU A 33 23.31 53.34 -12.78
CA GLU A 33 22.62 53.08 -11.49
C GLU A 33 21.13 53.31 -11.58
N ILE A 34 20.67 54.31 -12.35
CA ILE A 34 19.25 54.66 -12.45
C ILE A 34 18.45 53.53 -13.13
N ILE A 35 18.97 52.97 -14.23
CA ILE A 35 18.30 51.88 -14.93
C ILE A 35 18.30 50.60 -14.05
N ALA A 36 19.38 50.35 -13.35
CA ALA A 36 19.48 49.22 -12.41
C ALA A 36 18.45 49.32 -11.30
N GLU A 37 18.37 50.48 -10.63
CA GLU A 37 17.41 50.74 -9.56
C GLU A 37 15.94 50.61 -10.03
N ILE A 38 15.60 51.22 -11.19
CA ILE A 38 14.26 51.08 -11.78
C ILE A 38 13.92 49.62 -12.07
N GLY A 39 14.89 48.85 -12.62
CA GLY A 39 14.69 47.42 -12.88
C GLY A 39 14.38 46.61 -11.61
N LEU A 40 15.12 46.85 -10.52
CA LEU A 40 14.89 46.19 -9.23
C LEU A 40 13.56 46.60 -8.59
N ILE A 41 13.17 47.86 -8.68
CA ILE A 41 11.86 48.35 -8.22
C ILE A 41 10.73 47.63 -8.95
N ILE A 42 10.81 47.56 -10.28
CA ILE A 42 9.77 46.88 -11.09
C ILE A 42 9.73 45.40 -10.77
N ALA A 43 10.89 44.73 -10.66
CA ALA A 43 10.96 43.31 -10.30
C ALA A 43 10.31 43.03 -8.94
N SER A 44 10.61 43.86 -7.93
CA SER A 44 10.03 43.76 -6.58
C SER A 44 8.53 43.96 -6.60
N ILE A 45 8.02 45.00 -7.28
CA ILE A 45 6.58 45.31 -7.35
C ILE A 45 5.82 44.19 -8.06
N ILE A 46 6.31 43.69 -9.19
CA ILE A 46 5.63 42.61 -9.95
C ILE A 46 5.66 41.32 -9.13
N GLY A 47 6.79 40.99 -8.53
CA GLY A 47 6.96 39.75 -7.79
C GLY A 47 6.18 39.70 -6.48
N ILE A 48 6.02 40.82 -5.75
CA ILE A 48 5.28 40.82 -4.47
C ILE A 48 3.78 40.59 -4.66
N VAL A 49 3.20 40.90 -5.82
CA VAL A 49 1.75 40.84 -6.04
C VAL A 49 1.15 39.46 -5.76
N PRO A 50 1.66 38.34 -6.32
CA PRO A 50 1.13 37.00 -6.00
C PRO A 50 1.31 36.63 -4.53
N ILE A 51 2.43 37.02 -3.90
CA ILE A 51 2.71 36.75 -2.48
C ILE A 51 1.74 37.52 -1.58
N ALA A 52 1.52 38.82 -1.84
CA ALA A 52 0.58 39.65 -1.10
C ALA A 52 -0.89 39.16 -1.23
N ILE A 53 -1.28 38.63 -2.39
CA ILE A 53 -2.60 38.03 -2.58
C ILE A 53 -2.76 36.80 -1.69
N GLN A 54 -1.75 35.93 -1.62
CA GLN A 54 -1.76 34.73 -0.76
C GLN A 54 -1.74 35.13 0.72
N ALA A 55 -0.93 36.10 1.10
CA ALA A 55 -0.90 36.67 2.45
C ALA A 55 -2.27 37.23 2.87
N TYR A 56 -2.93 37.99 1.99
CA TYR A 56 -4.28 38.50 2.24
C TYR A 56 -5.30 37.38 2.43
N GLN A 57 -5.26 36.34 1.59
CA GLN A 57 -6.16 35.20 1.70
C GLN A 57 -5.96 34.46 3.03
N SER A 58 -4.71 34.25 3.47
CA SER A 58 -4.39 33.62 4.75
C SER A 58 -4.88 34.46 5.94
N LEU A 59 -4.67 35.77 5.92
CA LEU A 59 -5.16 36.67 6.96
C LEU A 59 -6.69 36.71 7.04
N ARG A 60 -7.37 36.60 5.91
CA ARG A 60 -8.83 36.54 5.87
C ARG A 60 -9.42 35.34 6.63
N VAL A 61 -8.70 34.22 6.63
CA VAL A 61 -9.03 33.03 7.43
C VAL A 61 -8.35 33.02 8.82
N LYS A 62 -7.81 34.17 9.25
CA LYS A 62 -7.14 34.37 10.55
C LYS A 62 -5.91 33.46 10.76
N VAL A 63 -5.19 33.18 9.69
CA VAL A 63 -3.92 32.43 9.74
C VAL A 63 -2.78 33.35 9.33
N VAL A 64 -1.74 33.43 10.16
CA VAL A 64 -0.49 34.10 9.79
C VAL A 64 0.38 33.08 9.09
N SER A 65 0.41 33.15 7.75
CA SER A 65 1.20 32.25 6.89
C SER A 65 2.61 32.79 6.64
N ILE A 66 3.44 31.98 6.01
CA ILE A 66 4.77 32.35 5.53
C ILE A 66 4.69 33.54 4.57
N ASP A 67 3.67 33.55 3.68
CA ASP A 67 3.44 34.64 2.72
C ASP A 67 3.26 36.00 3.43
N VAL A 68 2.65 36.02 4.63
CA VAL A 68 2.49 37.23 5.42
C VAL A 68 3.85 37.74 5.89
N LEU A 69 4.73 36.86 6.42
CA LEU A 69 6.06 37.24 6.89
C LEU A 69 6.91 37.78 5.74
N VAL A 70 6.92 37.07 4.60
CA VAL A 70 7.67 37.50 3.40
C VAL A 70 7.11 38.79 2.83
N THR A 71 5.78 38.97 2.81
CA THR A 71 5.18 40.24 2.37
C THR A 71 5.61 41.41 3.24
N ILE A 72 5.61 41.25 4.57
CA ILE A 72 6.07 42.28 5.49
C ILE A 72 7.55 42.57 5.28
N ALA A 73 8.40 41.55 5.12
CA ALA A 73 9.82 41.68 4.90
C ALA A 73 10.15 42.43 3.60
N VAL A 74 9.51 42.03 2.49
CA VAL A 74 9.70 42.65 1.16
C VAL A 74 9.23 44.11 1.16
N ILE A 75 8.10 44.44 1.77
CA ILE A 75 7.61 45.82 1.91
C ILE A 75 8.58 46.61 2.80
N GLY A 76 9.04 46.04 3.91
CA GLY A 76 10.01 46.67 4.78
C GLY A 76 11.31 47.02 4.07
N ALA A 77 11.90 46.05 3.34
CA ALA A 77 13.10 46.25 2.53
C ALA A 77 12.90 47.36 1.47
N PHE A 78 11.73 47.37 0.84
CA PHE A 78 11.36 48.40 -0.15
C PHE A 78 11.28 49.79 0.48
N LEU A 79 10.72 49.93 1.69
CA LEU A 79 10.56 51.19 2.38
C LEU A 79 11.90 51.79 2.86
N ILE A 80 12.87 50.94 3.22
CA ILE A 80 14.23 51.38 3.57
C ILE A 80 15.11 51.61 2.34
N LYS A 81 14.52 51.50 1.11
CA LYS A 81 15.19 51.63 -0.19
C LYS A 81 16.24 50.56 -0.49
N ASN A 82 16.16 49.40 0.18
CA ASN A 82 16.94 48.23 -0.18
C ASN A 82 16.23 47.42 -1.27
N PHE A 83 16.21 48.00 -2.50
CA PHE A 83 15.46 47.40 -3.64
C PHE A 83 16.11 46.11 -4.13
N GLU A 84 17.40 45.95 -3.97
CA GLU A 84 18.14 44.75 -4.32
C GLU A 84 17.63 43.54 -3.53
N GLU A 85 17.67 43.65 -2.19
CA GLU A 85 17.18 42.57 -1.34
C GLU A 85 15.67 42.32 -1.53
N SER A 86 14.87 43.39 -1.64
CA SER A 86 13.43 43.26 -1.90
C SER A 86 13.16 42.43 -3.17
N ALA A 87 13.85 42.70 -4.28
CA ALA A 87 13.69 41.98 -5.54
C ALA A 87 14.21 40.53 -5.45
N ILE A 88 15.40 40.33 -4.88
CA ILE A 88 16.02 38.99 -4.77
C ILE A 88 15.17 38.07 -3.89
N VAL A 89 14.73 38.53 -2.72
CA VAL A 89 13.90 37.74 -1.81
C VAL A 89 12.57 37.38 -2.45
N THR A 90 11.93 38.33 -3.14
CA THR A 90 10.69 38.08 -3.85
C THR A 90 10.85 37.00 -4.92
N PHE A 91 11.91 37.09 -5.72
CA PHE A 91 12.23 36.10 -6.74
C PHE A 91 12.52 34.73 -6.11
N LEU A 92 13.41 34.66 -5.11
CA LEU A 92 13.78 33.41 -4.47
C LEU A 92 12.56 32.70 -3.86
N PHE A 93 11.67 33.44 -3.21
CA PHE A 93 10.45 32.88 -2.63
C PHE A 93 9.50 32.32 -3.71
N LEU A 94 9.27 33.06 -4.80
CA LEU A 94 8.44 32.57 -5.91
C LEU A 94 9.05 31.38 -6.61
N PHE A 95 10.37 31.41 -6.80
CA PHE A 95 11.10 30.32 -7.44
C PHE A 95 11.15 29.06 -6.55
N GLY A 96 11.35 29.24 -5.24
CA GLY A 96 11.25 28.16 -4.26
C GLY A 96 9.87 27.51 -4.30
N SER A 97 8.80 28.30 -4.28
CA SER A 97 7.43 27.82 -4.41
C SER A 97 7.16 27.09 -5.75
N PHE A 98 7.77 27.55 -6.84
CA PHE A 98 7.71 26.85 -8.14
C PHE A 98 8.39 25.48 -8.08
N LEU A 99 9.61 25.41 -7.53
CA LEU A 99 10.36 24.16 -7.41
C LEU A 99 9.65 23.17 -6.49
N GLU A 100 9.13 23.64 -5.37
CA GLU A 100 8.29 22.87 -4.47
C GLU A 100 7.10 22.23 -5.19
N GLN A 101 6.28 23.05 -5.84
CA GLN A 101 5.08 22.60 -6.54
C GLN A 101 5.41 21.65 -7.69
N SER A 102 6.44 21.96 -8.48
CA SER A 102 6.92 21.11 -9.59
C SER A 102 7.38 19.74 -9.08
N THR A 103 8.02 19.70 -7.91
CA THR A 103 8.54 18.47 -7.32
C THR A 103 7.43 17.63 -6.70
N LEU A 104 6.50 18.25 -5.97
CA LEU A 104 5.31 17.56 -5.46
C LEU A 104 4.51 16.97 -6.60
N ASN A 105 4.32 17.71 -7.70
CA ASN A 105 3.66 17.20 -8.89
C ASN A 105 4.41 16.01 -9.52
N LYS A 106 5.75 16.06 -9.61
CA LYS A 106 6.55 14.91 -10.06
C LYS A 106 6.43 13.70 -9.14
N THR A 107 6.34 13.92 -7.84
CA THR A 107 6.18 12.82 -6.89
C THR A 107 4.77 12.20 -6.99
N ARG A 108 3.76 13.04 -7.23
CA ARG A 108 2.39 12.61 -7.53
C ARG A 108 2.24 11.99 -8.92
N SER A 109 3.08 12.37 -9.91
CA SER A 109 3.03 11.81 -11.27
C SER A 109 3.41 10.32 -11.31
N ALA A 110 4.11 9.80 -10.30
CA ALA A 110 4.33 8.36 -10.16
C ALA A 110 3.00 7.58 -10.03
N ILE A 111 1.96 8.24 -9.56
CA ILE A 111 0.61 7.69 -9.46
C ILE A 111 -0.21 8.02 -10.71
N LYS A 112 0.00 9.20 -11.27
CA LYS A 112 -0.57 9.54 -12.58
C LYS A 112 -0.13 8.55 -13.66
N GLU A 113 1.11 8.04 -13.61
CA GLU A 113 1.55 6.94 -14.48
C GLU A 113 0.69 5.67 -14.29
N LEU A 114 0.24 5.36 -13.07
CA LEU A 114 -0.72 4.27 -12.84
C LEU A 114 -2.09 4.62 -13.45
N THR A 115 -2.61 5.81 -13.25
CA THR A 115 -3.90 6.23 -13.84
C THR A 115 -3.84 6.23 -15.38
N GLU A 116 -2.74 6.64 -15.99
CA GLU A 116 -2.52 6.58 -17.45
C GLU A 116 -2.42 5.14 -18.00
N MET A 117 -2.22 4.14 -17.11
CA MET A 117 -2.31 2.73 -17.48
C MET A 117 -3.75 2.22 -17.58
N ALA A 118 -4.75 2.95 -17.09
CA ALA A 118 -6.15 2.58 -17.25
C ALA A 118 -6.50 2.44 -18.75
N PRO A 119 -7.28 1.43 -19.13
CA PRO A 119 -7.80 1.31 -20.48
C PRO A 119 -8.86 2.38 -20.75
N GLU A 120 -8.87 2.95 -21.94
CA GLU A 120 -9.86 3.95 -22.36
C GLU A 120 -10.96 3.34 -23.24
N VAL A 121 -10.65 2.23 -23.95
CA VAL A 121 -11.53 1.56 -24.89
C VAL A 121 -11.54 0.04 -24.68
N ALA A 122 -12.63 -0.61 -25.08
CA ALA A 122 -12.82 -2.05 -25.08
C ALA A 122 -13.43 -2.53 -26.41
N TYR A 123 -13.18 -3.78 -26.80
CA TYR A 123 -13.85 -4.43 -27.93
C TYR A 123 -14.97 -5.33 -27.38
N LYS A 124 -16.21 -4.85 -27.42
CA LYS A 124 -17.41 -5.50 -26.90
C LYS A 124 -18.14 -6.29 -28.00
N LEU A 125 -18.56 -7.51 -27.69
CA LEU A 125 -19.41 -8.32 -28.56
C LEU A 125 -20.81 -7.72 -28.61
N MET A 126 -21.24 -7.33 -29.81
CA MET A 126 -22.58 -6.75 -30.03
C MET A 126 -23.60 -7.78 -30.51
N ALA A 127 -24.86 -7.38 -30.63
CA ALA A 127 -25.97 -8.21 -31.03
C ALA A 127 -25.85 -8.75 -32.50
N ASP A 128 -25.00 -8.14 -33.31
CA ASP A 128 -24.64 -8.57 -34.65
C ASP A 128 -23.58 -9.70 -34.66
N ASN A 129 -23.14 -10.15 -33.49
CA ASN A 129 -22.11 -11.16 -33.30
C ASN A 129 -20.71 -10.71 -33.76
N GLU A 130 -20.47 -9.38 -33.85
CA GLU A 130 -19.19 -8.77 -34.14
C GLU A 130 -18.66 -7.97 -32.95
N PHE A 131 -17.32 -7.84 -32.86
CA PHE A 131 -16.68 -7.04 -31.80
C PHE A 131 -16.51 -5.60 -32.27
N HIS A 132 -17.16 -4.66 -31.58
CA HIS A 132 -17.07 -3.24 -31.82
C HIS A 132 -16.26 -2.55 -30.73
N GLU A 133 -15.51 -1.51 -31.11
CA GLU A 133 -14.81 -0.65 -30.17
C GLU A 133 -15.81 0.27 -29.46
N VAL A 134 -15.80 0.27 -28.13
CA VAL A 134 -16.63 1.10 -27.25
C VAL A 134 -15.76 1.81 -26.22
N GLU A 135 -16.25 2.92 -25.67
CA GLU A 135 -15.62 3.54 -24.50
C GLU A 135 -15.73 2.59 -23.29
N ILE A 136 -14.76 2.66 -22.36
CA ILE A 136 -14.74 1.77 -21.20
C ILE A 136 -15.97 1.94 -20.30
N ASP A 137 -16.53 3.16 -20.27
CA ASP A 137 -17.72 3.50 -19.49
C ASP A 137 -19.02 2.86 -20.04
N ASP A 138 -18.99 2.36 -21.27
CA ASP A 138 -20.10 1.65 -21.92
C ASP A 138 -20.06 0.12 -21.73
N VAL A 139 -19.12 -0.36 -20.91
CA VAL A 139 -18.98 -1.78 -20.59
C VAL A 139 -19.73 -2.12 -19.32
N ASP A 140 -20.63 -3.10 -19.39
CA ASP A 140 -21.41 -3.61 -18.27
C ASP A 140 -20.91 -4.99 -17.80
N ILE A 141 -21.31 -5.37 -16.58
CA ILE A 141 -21.07 -6.71 -16.03
C ILE A 141 -21.76 -7.76 -16.91
N ASN A 142 -21.08 -8.87 -17.16
CA ASN A 142 -21.44 -9.96 -18.08
C ASN A 142 -21.26 -9.65 -19.57
N ASP A 143 -20.72 -8.51 -19.97
CA ASP A 143 -20.32 -8.28 -21.35
C ASP A 143 -19.16 -9.19 -21.75
N ILE A 144 -19.18 -9.64 -23.00
CA ILE A 144 -18.08 -10.41 -23.60
C ILE A 144 -17.16 -9.43 -24.34
N LEU A 145 -15.88 -9.46 -23.97
CA LEU A 145 -14.87 -8.53 -24.50
C LEU A 145 -13.72 -9.30 -25.12
N LEU A 146 -13.21 -8.79 -26.24
CA LEU A 146 -12.05 -9.34 -26.95
C LEU A 146 -10.78 -8.54 -26.57
N VAL A 147 -9.75 -9.24 -26.11
CA VAL A 147 -8.44 -8.67 -25.86
C VAL A 147 -7.43 -9.26 -26.84
N LYS A 148 -6.78 -8.39 -27.61
CA LYS A 148 -5.79 -8.74 -28.64
C LYS A 148 -4.37 -8.57 -28.11
N THR A 149 -3.41 -9.25 -28.74
CA THR A 149 -1.97 -9.05 -28.44
C THR A 149 -1.58 -7.57 -28.46
N GLY A 150 -0.91 -7.13 -27.40
CA GLY A 150 -0.47 -5.73 -27.20
C GLY A 150 -1.55 -4.81 -26.61
N ALA A 151 -2.79 -5.27 -26.49
CA ALA A 151 -3.86 -4.49 -25.87
C ALA A 151 -3.84 -4.61 -24.34
N LYS A 152 -4.36 -3.55 -23.68
CA LYS A 152 -4.67 -3.59 -22.25
C LYS A 152 -5.96 -4.38 -22.04
N VAL A 153 -6.01 -5.15 -20.95
CA VAL A 153 -7.24 -5.79 -20.47
C VAL A 153 -8.18 -4.70 -19.98
N PRO A 154 -9.41 -4.59 -20.51
CA PRO A 154 -10.28 -3.45 -20.23
C PRO A 154 -10.92 -3.47 -18.85
N VAL A 155 -11.26 -4.65 -18.33
CA VAL A 155 -12.01 -4.85 -17.08
C VAL A 155 -11.49 -6.06 -16.34
N ASP A 156 -11.87 -6.24 -15.06
CA ASP A 156 -11.65 -7.51 -14.37
C ASP A 156 -12.66 -8.56 -14.86
N GLY A 157 -12.18 -9.76 -15.14
CA GLY A 157 -13.07 -10.79 -15.64
C GLY A 157 -12.41 -12.16 -15.79
N MET A 158 -13.18 -13.10 -16.32
CA MET A 158 -12.76 -14.49 -16.52
C MET A 158 -12.57 -14.79 -18.01
N VAL A 159 -11.49 -15.50 -18.35
CA VAL A 159 -11.24 -15.97 -19.73
C VAL A 159 -12.24 -17.07 -20.08
N ILE A 160 -13.03 -16.84 -21.13
CA ILE A 160 -14.01 -17.79 -21.65
C ILE A 160 -13.54 -18.49 -22.92
N SER A 161 -12.61 -17.87 -23.68
CA SER A 161 -12.07 -18.42 -24.94
C SER A 161 -10.65 -17.94 -25.17
N GLY A 162 -9.84 -18.74 -25.84
CA GLY A 162 -8.45 -18.41 -26.17
C GLY A 162 -7.45 -18.70 -25.05
N ASN A 163 -6.22 -18.26 -25.27
CA ASN A 163 -5.13 -18.31 -24.29
C ASN A 163 -4.08 -17.24 -24.62
N GLY A 164 -3.26 -16.91 -23.63
CA GLY A 164 -2.18 -15.93 -23.85
C GLY A 164 -1.29 -15.75 -22.61
N TYR A 165 -0.32 -14.86 -22.75
CA TYR A 165 0.56 -14.42 -21.67
C TYR A 165 0.27 -12.97 -21.33
N ILE A 166 -0.06 -12.70 -20.08
CA ILE A 166 -0.41 -11.36 -19.58
C ILE A 166 0.69 -10.86 -18.66
N ASN A 167 1.18 -9.66 -18.95
CA ASN A 167 2.05 -8.91 -18.06
C ASN A 167 1.19 -8.19 -17.01
N GLU A 168 1.29 -8.64 -15.78
CA GLU A 168 0.53 -8.13 -14.65
C GLU A 168 1.32 -7.11 -13.80
N ALA A 169 2.44 -6.59 -14.31
CA ALA A 169 3.33 -5.67 -13.59
C ALA A 169 2.65 -4.40 -13.09
N SER A 170 1.63 -3.91 -13.79
CA SER A 170 0.82 -2.74 -13.40
C SER A 170 0.09 -2.95 -12.07
N ILE A 171 -0.23 -4.19 -11.72
CA ILE A 171 -0.96 -4.57 -10.51
C ILE A 171 -0.03 -5.22 -9.50
N THR A 172 0.66 -6.29 -9.90
CA THR A 172 1.50 -7.08 -8.99
C THR A 172 2.89 -6.48 -8.77
N GLY A 173 3.34 -5.61 -9.67
CA GLY A 173 4.71 -5.08 -9.69
C GLY A 173 5.76 -6.10 -10.18
N GLU A 174 5.34 -7.21 -10.80
CA GLU A 174 6.20 -8.24 -11.36
C GLU A 174 6.12 -8.27 -12.88
N SER A 175 7.27 -8.26 -13.54
CA SER A 175 7.35 -8.18 -15.01
C SER A 175 7.31 -9.53 -15.71
N ASP A 176 7.30 -10.65 -14.97
CA ASP A 176 7.24 -11.98 -15.58
C ASP A 176 5.81 -12.28 -16.07
N PRO A 177 5.61 -12.50 -17.38
CA PRO A 177 4.26 -12.72 -17.92
C PRO A 177 3.63 -14.01 -17.40
N VAL A 178 2.36 -13.93 -17.01
CA VAL A 178 1.58 -15.03 -16.47
C VAL A 178 0.73 -15.66 -17.59
N LYS A 179 0.81 -16.99 -17.72
CA LYS A 179 -0.04 -17.73 -18.67
C LYS A 179 -1.49 -17.71 -18.21
N LYS A 180 -2.41 -17.34 -19.11
CA LYS A 180 -3.86 -17.36 -18.91
C LYS A 180 -4.51 -18.30 -19.93
N GLU A 181 -5.41 -19.12 -19.42
CA GLU A 181 -6.20 -20.11 -20.16
C GLU A 181 -7.68 -19.97 -19.78
N ILE A 182 -8.55 -20.74 -20.38
CA ILE A 182 -9.98 -20.75 -20.03
C ILE A 182 -10.16 -20.95 -18.53
N ASN A 183 -11.05 -20.19 -17.90
CA ASN A 183 -11.28 -20.07 -16.46
C ASN A 183 -10.14 -19.41 -15.67
N SER A 184 -9.18 -18.76 -16.32
CA SER A 184 -8.21 -17.91 -15.65
C SER A 184 -8.79 -16.51 -15.43
N TYR A 185 -8.56 -15.93 -14.24
CA TYR A 185 -8.94 -14.56 -13.94
C TYR A 185 -7.93 -13.58 -14.52
N VAL A 186 -8.42 -12.46 -15.06
CA VAL A 186 -7.61 -11.37 -15.61
C VAL A 186 -8.02 -10.04 -14.99
N TYR A 187 -7.08 -9.12 -14.91
CA TYR A 187 -7.26 -7.83 -14.24
C TYR A 187 -7.18 -6.67 -15.21
N ALA A 188 -8.01 -5.66 -15.02
CA ALA A 188 -7.98 -4.40 -15.76
C ALA A 188 -6.60 -3.74 -15.72
N GLY A 189 -6.19 -3.08 -16.81
CA GLY A 189 -4.90 -2.36 -16.88
C GLY A 189 -3.66 -3.24 -17.06
N THR A 190 -3.80 -4.57 -17.10
CA THR A 190 -2.72 -5.51 -17.46
C THR A 190 -2.58 -5.59 -18.98
N ILE A 191 -1.44 -6.07 -19.50
CA ILE A 191 -1.16 -6.07 -20.94
C ILE A 191 -1.04 -7.51 -21.45
N LEU A 192 -1.83 -7.87 -22.47
CA LEU A 192 -1.71 -9.14 -23.16
C LEU A 192 -0.51 -9.10 -24.10
N GLU A 193 0.61 -9.71 -23.71
CA GLU A 193 1.85 -9.70 -24.52
C GLU A 193 1.79 -10.61 -25.73
N ASN A 194 1.09 -11.75 -25.61
CA ASN A 194 0.96 -12.72 -26.68
C ASN A 194 -0.36 -13.48 -26.55
N GLY A 195 -0.99 -13.78 -27.68
CA GLY A 195 -2.25 -14.51 -27.76
C GLY A 195 -3.44 -13.59 -28.05
N THR A 196 -4.62 -14.17 -27.99
CA THR A 196 -5.92 -13.48 -28.07
C THR A 196 -6.85 -14.20 -27.11
N ILE A 197 -7.57 -13.46 -26.30
CA ILE A 197 -8.51 -14.00 -25.32
C ILE A 197 -9.85 -13.28 -25.41
N GLU A 198 -10.92 -14.01 -25.16
CA GLU A 198 -12.23 -13.45 -24.88
C GLU A 198 -12.49 -13.58 -23.38
N ILE A 199 -12.98 -12.51 -22.78
CA ILE A 199 -13.27 -12.45 -21.35
C ILE A 199 -14.72 -12.07 -21.12
N ILE A 200 -15.30 -12.57 -20.04
CA ILE A 200 -16.57 -12.08 -19.52
C ILE A 200 -16.28 -11.09 -18.39
N ALA A 201 -16.90 -9.90 -18.47
CA ALA A 201 -16.72 -8.85 -17.48
C ALA A 201 -17.38 -9.22 -16.15
N GLU A 202 -16.61 -9.20 -15.06
CA GLU A 202 -17.12 -9.43 -13.69
C GLU A 202 -17.13 -8.15 -12.85
N LYS A 203 -16.14 -7.25 -13.06
CA LYS A 203 -16.08 -5.94 -12.41
C LYS A 203 -15.69 -4.89 -13.45
N VAL A 204 -16.32 -3.71 -13.38
CA VAL A 204 -16.14 -2.62 -14.35
C VAL A 204 -15.82 -1.30 -13.64
N GLY A 205 -15.15 -0.38 -14.32
CA GLY A 205 -14.86 0.97 -13.84
C GLY A 205 -14.10 1.00 -12.51
N GLU A 206 -14.62 1.75 -11.55
CA GLU A 206 -14.03 1.94 -10.21
C GLU A 206 -14.05 0.65 -9.37
N ASP A 207 -14.95 -0.29 -9.66
CA ASP A 207 -15.05 -1.57 -8.95
C ASP A 207 -13.96 -2.58 -9.35
N THR A 208 -13.25 -2.34 -10.45
CA THR A 208 -12.11 -3.19 -10.83
C THR A 208 -11.00 -3.14 -9.78
N THR A 209 -10.19 -4.19 -9.71
CA THR A 209 -9.01 -4.22 -8.82
C THR A 209 -8.10 -3.02 -9.07
N PHE A 210 -7.92 -2.65 -10.34
CA PHE A 210 -7.11 -1.51 -10.73
C PHE A 210 -7.74 -0.16 -10.31
N GLY A 211 -9.06 0.01 -10.47
CA GLY A 211 -9.82 1.17 -10.01
C GLY A 211 -9.68 1.38 -8.50
N LYS A 212 -9.88 0.31 -7.72
CA LYS A 212 -9.71 0.33 -6.26
C LYS A 212 -8.27 0.66 -5.82
N ILE A 213 -7.26 0.19 -6.56
CA ILE A 213 -5.86 0.56 -6.29
C ILE A 213 -5.67 2.06 -6.43
N ILE A 214 -6.18 2.67 -7.50
CA ILE A 214 -6.09 4.12 -7.73
C ILE A 214 -6.77 4.88 -6.60
N GLU A 215 -8.01 4.54 -6.29
CA GLU A 215 -8.79 5.17 -5.20
C GLU A 215 -8.04 5.13 -3.86
N LEU A 216 -7.60 3.95 -3.44
CA LEU A 216 -6.87 3.77 -2.18
C LEU A 216 -5.55 4.55 -2.12
N VAL A 217 -4.87 4.69 -3.25
CA VAL A 217 -3.62 5.44 -3.32
C VAL A 217 -3.88 6.94 -3.27
N GLU A 218 -4.94 7.44 -3.90
CA GLU A 218 -5.37 8.84 -3.82
C GLU A 218 -5.81 9.20 -2.38
N GLU A 219 -6.64 8.38 -1.75
CA GLU A 219 -7.04 8.55 -0.35
C GLU A 219 -5.84 8.55 0.60
N ALA A 220 -4.90 7.63 0.38
CA ALA A 220 -3.68 7.52 1.19
C ALA A 220 -2.81 8.78 1.11
N GLN A 221 -2.75 9.43 -0.06
CA GLN A 221 -2.00 10.68 -0.24
C GLN A 221 -2.63 11.87 0.45
N ASP A 222 -3.95 11.93 0.45
CA ASP A 222 -4.67 13.03 1.08
C ASP A 222 -4.77 12.88 2.61
N SER A 223 -4.49 11.68 3.12
CA SER A 223 -4.49 11.40 4.56
C SER A 223 -3.26 12.00 5.25
N LYS A 224 -3.47 12.90 6.22
CA LYS A 224 -2.40 13.51 7.02
C LYS A 224 -2.02 12.67 8.23
N SER A 225 -0.73 12.39 8.39
CA SER A 225 -0.17 11.73 9.57
C SER A 225 -0.31 12.56 10.85
N LYS A 226 -0.20 11.91 12.01
CA LYS A 226 -0.08 12.62 13.30
C LYS A 226 1.07 13.62 13.32
N THR A 227 2.17 13.26 12.65
CA THR A 227 3.36 14.14 12.52
C THR A 227 3.05 15.36 11.66
N GLU A 228 2.35 15.20 10.53
CA GLU A 228 1.92 16.32 9.69
C GLU A 228 0.95 17.23 10.43
N LYS A 229 -0.07 16.66 11.09
CA LYS A 229 -1.00 17.41 11.94
C LYS A 229 -0.29 18.18 13.06
N PHE A 230 0.77 17.59 13.62
CA PHE A 230 1.60 18.26 14.62
C PHE A 230 2.40 19.43 14.01
N ILE A 231 3.02 19.23 12.84
CA ILE A 231 3.77 20.28 12.13
C ILE A 231 2.85 21.42 11.72
N ASP A 232 1.66 21.12 11.19
CA ASP A 232 0.65 22.12 10.86
C ASP A 232 0.26 22.96 12.09
N ARG A 233 0.03 22.29 13.22
CA ARG A 233 -0.29 22.96 14.49
C ARG A 233 0.90 23.77 15.00
N PHE A 234 2.10 23.21 14.94
CA PHE A 234 3.33 23.93 15.31
C PHE A 234 3.51 25.19 14.47
N SER A 235 3.40 25.09 13.15
CA SER A 235 3.54 26.23 12.23
C SER A 235 2.52 27.33 12.52
N LYS A 236 1.29 26.97 12.88
CA LYS A 236 0.24 27.92 13.24
C LYS A 236 0.59 28.82 14.44
N TYR A 237 1.37 28.33 15.40
CA TYR A 237 1.83 29.10 16.56
C TYR A 237 3.23 29.67 16.36
N TYR A 238 4.09 28.97 15.67
CA TYR A 238 5.47 29.35 15.43
C TYR A 238 5.57 30.62 14.55
N THR A 239 4.78 30.72 13.49
CA THR A 239 4.82 31.86 12.55
C THR A 239 4.46 33.20 13.23
N PRO A 240 3.40 33.31 14.04
CA PRO A 240 3.16 34.52 14.86
C PRO A 240 4.26 34.79 15.90
N LEU A 241 4.89 33.74 16.46
CA LEU A 241 5.98 33.89 17.39
C LEU A 241 7.22 34.52 16.72
N VAL A 242 7.54 34.10 15.49
CA VAL A 242 8.63 34.71 14.70
C VAL A 242 8.37 36.20 14.47
N LEU A 243 7.12 36.57 14.14
CA LEU A 243 6.72 37.97 14.00
C LEU A 243 6.95 38.76 15.32
N LEU A 244 6.55 38.19 16.46
CA LEU A 244 6.75 38.80 17.77
C LEU A 244 8.25 38.94 18.08
N ILE A 245 9.07 37.91 17.79
CA ILE A 245 10.52 37.95 17.99
C ILE A 245 11.14 39.08 17.13
N SER A 246 10.77 39.21 15.88
CA SER A 246 11.24 40.27 14.99
C SER A 246 10.93 41.67 15.57
N VAL A 247 9.73 41.87 16.11
CA VAL A 247 9.36 43.14 16.76
C VAL A 247 10.23 43.36 18.01
N ILE A 248 10.47 42.33 18.83
CA ILE A 248 11.32 42.44 20.02
C ILE A 248 12.78 42.78 19.63
N VAL A 249 13.31 42.11 18.56
CA VAL A 249 14.64 42.40 18.02
C VAL A 249 14.74 43.87 17.61
N PHE A 250 13.74 44.39 16.89
CA PHE A 250 13.70 45.80 16.50
C PHE A 250 13.67 46.76 17.70
N LEU A 251 12.98 46.41 18.78
CA LEU A 251 12.91 47.23 19.99
C LEU A 251 14.24 47.24 20.77
N ILE A 252 14.99 46.15 20.76
CA ILE A 252 16.29 46.03 21.45
C ILE A 252 17.43 46.65 20.61
N TRP A 253 17.44 46.30 19.34
CA TRP A 253 18.36 46.85 18.35
C TRP A 253 17.52 47.59 17.31
N PRO A 254 17.50 48.94 17.30
CA PRO A 254 16.72 49.71 16.34
C PRO A 254 17.28 49.61 14.91
N ASP A 255 17.40 48.38 14.44
CA ASP A 255 17.84 48.00 13.12
C ASP A 255 16.70 47.26 12.41
N ILE A 256 16.07 47.94 11.44
CA ILE A 256 14.92 47.40 10.71
C ILE A 256 15.34 46.29 9.74
N GLU A 257 16.57 46.37 9.21
CA GLU A 257 17.12 45.33 8.31
C GLU A 257 17.33 44.02 9.07
N LEU A 258 17.90 44.06 10.27
CA LEU A 258 18.02 42.91 11.15
C LEU A 258 16.67 42.31 11.48
N ALA A 259 15.69 43.13 11.83
CA ALA A 259 14.34 42.67 12.17
C ALA A 259 13.63 41.97 11.00
N ILE A 260 13.75 42.53 9.80
CA ILE A 260 13.20 41.97 8.58
C ILE A 260 13.90 40.64 8.23
N THR A 261 15.21 40.58 8.38
CA THR A 261 16.00 39.36 8.16
C THR A 261 15.55 38.23 9.09
N VAL A 262 15.25 38.50 10.35
CA VAL A 262 14.69 37.53 11.30
C VAL A 262 13.36 36.99 10.82
N LEU A 263 12.47 37.80 10.19
CA LEU A 263 11.20 37.34 9.64
C LEU A 263 11.41 36.31 8.53
N VAL A 264 12.37 36.57 7.64
CA VAL A 264 12.66 35.66 6.49
C VAL A 264 13.32 34.38 6.97
N LEU A 265 14.35 34.45 7.82
CA LEU A 265 15.10 33.29 8.30
C LEU A 265 14.32 32.43 9.30
N GLY A 266 13.38 33.01 10.04
CA GLY A 266 12.49 32.29 10.93
C GLY A 266 11.40 31.47 10.25
N CYS A 267 11.36 31.42 8.93
CA CYS A 267 10.34 30.67 8.17
C CYS A 267 10.55 29.15 8.30
N PRO A 268 9.53 28.33 8.65
CA PRO A 268 9.68 26.88 8.78
C PRO A 268 9.41 26.10 7.47
N GLY A 269 9.64 26.70 6.28
CA GLY A 269 9.25 26.14 4.98
C GLY A 269 9.72 24.71 4.75
N ALA A 270 11.01 24.43 4.94
CA ALA A 270 11.58 23.09 4.80
C ALA A 270 10.95 22.05 5.75
N LEU A 271 10.52 22.48 6.95
CA LEU A 271 9.86 21.60 7.92
C LEU A 271 8.47 21.18 7.45
N VAL A 272 7.71 22.12 6.89
CA VAL A 272 6.33 21.88 6.44
C VAL A 272 6.29 20.90 5.25
N ILE A 273 7.26 20.98 4.35
CA ILE A 273 7.32 20.17 3.12
C ILE A 273 7.95 18.80 3.34
N GLY A 274 8.91 18.72 4.28
CA GLY A 274 9.77 17.54 4.43
C GLY A 274 9.03 16.25 4.76
N VAL A 275 7.91 16.31 5.48
CA VAL A 275 7.12 15.14 5.86
C VAL A 275 6.18 14.71 4.72
N PRO A 276 5.37 15.58 4.11
CA PRO A 276 4.52 15.22 2.97
C PRO A 276 5.30 14.60 1.80
N VAL A 277 6.44 15.17 1.42
CA VAL A 277 7.26 14.62 0.32
C VAL A 277 7.72 13.19 0.61
N SER A 278 8.14 12.91 1.85
CA SER A 278 8.55 11.56 2.26
C SER A 278 7.39 10.56 2.17
N ASN A 279 6.20 10.95 2.63
CA ASN A 279 5.00 10.10 2.60
C ASN A 279 4.56 9.82 1.17
N VAL A 280 4.37 10.86 0.35
CA VAL A 280 3.92 10.72 -1.04
C VAL A 280 4.89 9.86 -1.86
N ALA A 281 6.21 10.09 -1.71
CA ALA A 281 7.23 9.30 -2.38
C ALA A 281 7.22 7.82 -1.94
N GLY A 282 7.02 7.58 -0.65
CA GLY A 282 6.95 6.23 -0.10
C GLY A 282 5.68 5.49 -0.53
N ILE A 283 4.51 6.12 -0.47
CA ILE A 283 3.24 5.55 -0.94
C ILE A 283 3.35 5.21 -2.43
N GLY A 284 3.90 6.12 -3.24
CA GLY A 284 4.14 5.87 -4.66
C GLY A 284 5.09 4.69 -4.94
N ASN A 285 6.16 4.52 -4.14
CA ASN A 285 7.01 3.33 -4.24
C ASN A 285 6.26 2.06 -3.86
N GLY A 286 5.48 2.09 -2.77
CA GLY A 286 4.64 0.97 -2.35
C GLY A 286 3.71 0.52 -3.48
N ALA A 287 2.93 1.44 -4.04
CA ALA A 287 1.97 1.18 -5.11
C ALA A 287 2.65 0.56 -6.35
N LYS A 288 3.78 1.11 -6.81
CA LYS A 288 4.58 0.55 -7.92
C LYS A 288 5.09 -0.89 -7.65
N ASN A 289 5.18 -1.29 -6.39
CA ASN A 289 5.59 -2.64 -6.00
C ASN A 289 4.41 -3.54 -5.60
N GLY A 290 3.17 -3.17 -5.91
CA GLY A 290 1.97 -3.92 -5.53
C GLY A 290 1.71 -3.93 -4.02
N ILE A 291 2.09 -2.87 -3.31
CA ILE A 291 1.90 -2.69 -1.88
C ILE A 291 1.09 -1.41 -1.66
N LEU A 292 -0.13 -1.54 -1.16
CA LEU A 292 -0.97 -0.39 -0.83
C LEU A 292 -0.86 -0.10 0.67
N LEU A 293 -0.43 1.11 0.99
CA LEU A 293 -0.36 1.64 2.35
C LEU A 293 -1.47 2.68 2.51
N LYS A 294 -2.49 2.41 3.32
CA LYS A 294 -3.66 3.27 3.46
C LYS A 294 -3.39 4.51 4.32
N GLY A 295 -2.37 5.26 3.95
CA GLY A 295 -2.10 6.57 4.51
C GLY A 295 -0.91 6.68 5.44
N SER A 296 -0.61 7.93 5.76
CA SER A 296 0.59 8.31 6.50
C SER A 296 0.57 7.88 7.98
N GLU A 297 -0.63 7.72 8.58
CA GLU A 297 -0.77 7.22 9.95
C GLU A 297 -0.42 5.73 10.02
N VAL A 298 -0.92 4.95 9.07
CA VAL A 298 -0.59 3.52 8.89
C VAL A 298 0.92 3.32 8.76
N ILE A 299 1.59 4.12 7.91
CA ILE A 299 3.05 4.05 7.73
C ILE A 299 3.79 4.21 9.06
N ASN A 300 3.41 5.21 9.87
CA ASN A 300 4.05 5.47 11.14
C ASN A 300 3.85 4.31 12.14
N ASP A 301 2.64 3.77 12.25
CA ASP A 301 2.33 2.69 13.17
C ASP A 301 2.91 1.35 12.68
N PHE A 302 2.89 1.08 11.38
CA PHE A 302 3.52 -0.09 10.78
C PHE A 302 5.04 -0.11 10.99
N SER A 303 5.70 1.03 10.90
CA SER A 303 7.15 1.12 11.15
C SER A 303 7.58 0.68 12.55
N LYS A 304 6.65 0.66 13.51
CA LYS A 304 6.88 0.39 14.94
C LYS A 304 6.31 -0.95 15.41
N VAL A 305 5.86 -1.81 14.48
CA VAL A 305 5.31 -3.13 14.83
C VAL A 305 6.34 -3.98 15.56
N ASP A 306 5.92 -4.54 16.70
CA ASP A 306 6.71 -5.42 17.54
C ASP A 306 6.45 -6.91 17.23
N VAL A 307 5.19 -7.24 16.96
CA VAL A 307 4.69 -8.62 16.83
C VAL A 307 3.93 -8.78 15.52
N PHE A 308 4.28 -9.81 14.75
CA PHE A 308 3.47 -10.28 13.65
C PHE A 308 2.69 -11.52 14.06
N VAL A 309 1.39 -11.46 13.83
CA VAL A 309 0.45 -12.57 14.00
C VAL A 309 -0.03 -12.98 12.63
N PHE A 310 0.15 -14.24 12.28
CA PHE A 310 -0.23 -14.79 10.97
C PHE A 310 -1.41 -15.72 11.12
N ASP A 311 -2.38 -15.64 10.22
CA ASP A 311 -3.24 -16.78 9.96
C ASP A 311 -2.43 -17.88 9.26
N LYS A 312 -2.86 -19.14 9.38
CA LYS A 312 -2.19 -20.26 8.74
C LYS A 312 -2.66 -20.43 7.29
N THR A 313 -3.96 -20.65 7.12
CA THR A 313 -4.55 -21.10 5.85
C THR A 313 -4.70 -19.96 4.86
N GLY A 314 -4.21 -20.14 3.61
CA GLY A 314 -4.23 -19.07 2.62
C GLY A 314 -3.16 -17.98 2.83
N THR A 315 -2.58 -17.87 4.03
CA THR A 315 -1.55 -16.90 4.41
C THR A 315 -0.16 -17.54 4.41
N LEU A 316 0.17 -18.36 5.41
CA LEU A 316 1.45 -19.11 5.45
C LEU A 316 1.46 -20.28 4.47
N THR A 317 0.28 -20.79 4.15
CA THR A 317 0.05 -21.87 3.19
C THR A 317 -0.60 -21.33 1.92
N ILE A 318 -0.65 -22.16 0.86
CA ILE A 318 -1.25 -21.77 -0.42
C ILE A 318 -2.78 -21.67 -0.34
N GLY A 319 -3.41 -22.31 0.67
CA GLY A 319 -4.87 -22.40 0.80
C GLY A 319 -5.50 -23.41 -0.17
N LYS A 320 -4.67 -24.27 -0.76
CA LYS A 320 -5.11 -25.38 -1.63
C LYS A 320 -4.65 -26.69 -1.00
N PRO A 321 -5.49 -27.32 -0.19
CA PRO A 321 -5.14 -28.60 0.39
C PRO A 321 -4.97 -29.67 -0.70
N GLU A 322 -3.99 -30.56 -0.50
CA GLU A 322 -3.71 -31.69 -1.39
C GLU A 322 -3.66 -32.99 -0.60
N VAL A 323 -4.01 -34.09 -1.26
CA VAL A 323 -3.89 -35.44 -0.69
C VAL A 323 -2.42 -35.80 -0.61
N SER A 324 -1.89 -35.92 0.60
CA SER A 324 -0.48 -36.22 0.89
C SER A 324 -0.22 -37.71 1.11
N SER A 325 -1.21 -38.44 1.59
CA SER A 325 -1.10 -39.86 1.86
C SER A 325 -2.45 -40.57 1.73
N VAL A 326 -2.40 -41.81 1.25
CA VAL A 326 -3.58 -42.66 1.08
C VAL A 326 -3.24 -44.07 1.51
N LYS A 327 -4.12 -44.68 2.31
CA LYS A 327 -4.01 -46.09 2.69
C LYS A 327 -5.33 -46.80 2.51
N SER A 328 -5.31 -47.84 1.68
CA SER A 328 -6.46 -48.73 1.46
C SER A 328 -6.45 -49.90 2.44
N TYR A 329 -7.63 -50.25 2.93
CA TYR A 329 -7.88 -51.42 3.76
C TYR A 329 -8.82 -52.43 3.06
N SER A 330 -9.13 -52.20 1.80
CA SER A 330 -9.97 -53.06 0.98
C SER A 330 -9.24 -53.49 -0.31
N LYS A 331 -9.64 -54.62 -0.88
CA LYS A 331 -9.18 -55.10 -2.18
C LYS A 331 -9.83 -54.35 -3.35
N ASP A 332 -11.03 -53.79 -3.12
CA ASP A 332 -11.81 -53.06 -4.14
C ASP A 332 -11.47 -51.56 -4.12
N TYR A 333 -10.20 -51.24 -4.12
CA TYR A 333 -9.69 -49.87 -3.95
C TYR A 333 -10.27 -48.88 -4.97
N ASP A 334 -10.19 -49.22 -6.26
CA ASP A 334 -10.68 -48.35 -7.34
C ASP A 334 -12.19 -48.12 -7.31
N LYS A 335 -12.97 -49.14 -6.94
CA LYS A 335 -14.41 -49.01 -6.71
C LYS A 335 -14.69 -47.95 -5.62
N TYR A 336 -14.01 -48.06 -4.50
CA TYR A 336 -14.26 -47.16 -3.37
C TYR A 336 -13.66 -45.75 -3.55
N LEU A 337 -12.61 -45.60 -4.35
CA LEU A 337 -12.17 -44.28 -4.81
C LEU A 337 -13.24 -43.62 -5.67
N SER A 338 -13.87 -44.36 -6.60
CA SER A 338 -14.94 -43.80 -7.44
C SER A 338 -16.16 -43.39 -6.57
N TYR A 339 -16.51 -44.18 -5.56
CA TYR A 339 -17.57 -43.81 -4.61
C TYR A 339 -17.20 -42.52 -3.83
N LEU A 340 -15.99 -42.44 -3.31
CA LEU A 340 -15.48 -41.30 -2.57
C LEU A 340 -15.51 -40.03 -3.42
N LYS A 341 -15.03 -40.10 -4.69
CA LYS A 341 -15.07 -38.98 -5.64
C LYS A 341 -16.48 -38.45 -5.86
N MET A 342 -17.44 -39.38 -6.04
CA MET A 342 -18.84 -38.99 -6.29
C MET A 342 -19.49 -38.31 -5.11
N ILE A 343 -19.21 -38.78 -3.88
CA ILE A 343 -19.77 -38.21 -2.67
C ILE A 343 -19.15 -36.83 -2.38
N GLU A 344 -17.84 -36.70 -2.57
CA GLU A 344 -17.13 -35.45 -2.31
C GLU A 344 -17.44 -34.36 -3.37
N LYS A 345 -17.93 -34.74 -4.55
CA LYS A 345 -18.50 -33.79 -5.53
C LYS A 345 -19.76 -33.08 -5.02
N GLU A 346 -20.47 -33.63 -4.07
CA GLU A 346 -21.65 -33.04 -3.45
C GLU A 346 -21.28 -32.05 -2.31
N SER A 347 -19.97 -31.82 -2.08
CA SER A 347 -19.47 -30.97 -1.00
C SER A 347 -18.56 -29.86 -1.53
N ASP A 348 -18.83 -28.62 -1.14
CA ASP A 348 -17.97 -27.47 -1.41
C ASP A 348 -16.79 -27.33 -0.45
N HIS A 349 -16.62 -28.28 0.47
CA HIS A 349 -15.54 -28.21 1.45
C HIS A 349 -14.16 -28.30 0.78
N PRO A 350 -13.12 -27.51 1.21
CA PRO A 350 -11.79 -27.55 0.61
C PRO A 350 -11.14 -28.94 0.60
N LEU A 351 -11.36 -29.76 1.63
CA LEU A 351 -10.87 -31.14 1.67
C LEU A 351 -11.55 -32.01 0.61
N ALA A 352 -12.83 -31.79 0.35
CA ALA A 352 -13.58 -32.50 -0.69
C ALA A 352 -13.00 -32.20 -2.08
N LYS A 353 -12.73 -30.92 -2.38
CA LYS A 353 -12.10 -30.50 -3.62
C LYS A 353 -10.71 -31.15 -3.80
N ALA A 354 -9.92 -31.25 -2.73
CA ALA A 354 -8.62 -31.93 -2.75
C ALA A 354 -8.76 -33.41 -3.12
N ILE A 355 -9.76 -34.10 -2.57
CA ILE A 355 -10.02 -35.52 -2.84
C ILE A 355 -10.49 -35.70 -4.29
N VAL A 356 -11.45 -34.87 -4.75
CA VAL A 356 -11.98 -34.92 -6.13
C VAL A 356 -10.86 -34.70 -7.15
N ASN A 357 -9.94 -33.76 -6.89
CA ASN A 357 -8.80 -33.48 -7.78
C ASN A 357 -7.75 -34.60 -7.78
N TYR A 358 -7.59 -35.30 -6.66
CA TYR A 358 -6.62 -36.40 -6.53
C TYR A 358 -7.07 -37.67 -7.29
N ILE A 359 -8.41 -37.92 -7.36
CA ILE A 359 -8.94 -39.16 -7.91
C ILE A 359 -9.22 -39.00 -9.42
N ASP A 360 -8.50 -39.73 -10.26
CA ASP A 360 -8.65 -39.71 -11.73
C ASP A 360 -9.62 -40.76 -12.28
N ASN A 361 -10.40 -41.43 -11.42
CA ASN A 361 -11.31 -42.50 -11.83
C ASN A 361 -12.54 -41.96 -12.59
N ASP A 362 -13.02 -42.72 -13.56
CA ASP A 362 -14.30 -42.48 -14.25
C ASP A 362 -15.47 -42.78 -13.31
N THR A 363 -16.42 -41.84 -13.23
CA THR A 363 -17.60 -41.93 -12.36
C THR A 363 -18.93 -41.84 -13.10
N ASN A 364 -18.94 -41.95 -14.44
CA ASN A 364 -20.08 -41.64 -15.30
C ASN A 364 -21.35 -42.48 -15.05
N ASN A 365 -21.26 -43.64 -14.39
CA ASN A 365 -22.38 -44.55 -14.16
C ASN A 365 -22.82 -44.65 -12.69
N LEU A 366 -22.29 -43.84 -11.79
CA LEU A 366 -22.61 -43.87 -10.36
C LEU A 366 -23.65 -42.80 -10.01
N LYS A 367 -24.67 -43.20 -9.25
CA LYS A 367 -25.67 -42.27 -8.73
C LYS A 367 -25.60 -42.22 -7.21
N VAL A 368 -25.48 -41.01 -6.65
CA VAL A 368 -25.48 -40.78 -5.21
C VAL A 368 -26.93 -40.60 -4.74
N GLU A 369 -27.29 -41.26 -3.66
CA GLU A 369 -28.62 -41.20 -3.05
C GLU A 369 -28.45 -40.93 -1.53
N ASP A 370 -29.51 -40.38 -0.90
CA ASP A 370 -29.60 -40.16 0.56
C ASP A 370 -28.44 -39.36 1.15
N THR A 371 -27.95 -38.35 0.41
CA THR A 371 -26.84 -37.50 0.89
C THR A 371 -27.23 -36.68 2.10
N LYS A 372 -26.41 -36.73 3.17
CA LYS A 372 -26.54 -35.91 4.40
C LYS A 372 -25.19 -35.34 4.79
N VAL A 373 -25.08 -34.03 4.82
CA VAL A 373 -23.91 -33.33 5.35
C VAL A 373 -24.04 -33.17 6.86
N ILE A 374 -23.04 -33.61 7.61
CA ILE A 374 -22.95 -33.52 9.06
C ILE A 374 -21.93 -32.45 9.40
N LYS A 375 -22.42 -31.29 9.87
CA LYS A 375 -21.58 -30.13 10.16
C LYS A 375 -20.46 -30.49 11.15
N GLY A 376 -19.21 -30.24 10.75
CA GLY A 376 -18.02 -30.57 11.55
C GLY A 376 -17.67 -32.05 11.66
N GLY A 377 -18.36 -32.93 10.92
CA GLY A 377 -18.13 -34.38 10.90
C GLY A 377 -17.73 -34.94 9.54
N GLY A 378 -18.52 -34.64 8.51
CA GLY A 378 -18.34 -35.19 7.17
C GLY A 378 -19.66 -35.37 6.44
N ILE A 379 -19.73 -36.37 5.58
CA ILE A 379 -20.88 -36.64 4.71
C ILE A 379 -21.26 -38.13 4.75
N THR A 380 -22.54 -38.43 4.69
CA THR A 380 -23.06 -39.79 4.54
C THR A 380 -23.92 -39.87 3.28
N ALA A 381 -23.83 -40.95 2.54
CA ALA A 381 -24.62 -41.19 1.33
C ALA A 381 -24.79 -42.68 1.04
N SER A 382 -25.59 -43.00 0.02
CA SER A 382 -25.74 -44.37 -0.51
C SER A 382 -25.40 -44.40 -1.98
N ILE A 383 -24.65 -45.42 -2.43
CA ILE A 383 -24.35 -45.69 -3.84
C ILE A 383 -24.55 -47.18 -4.12
N ASN A 384 -25.39 -47.51 -5.07
CA ASN A 384 -25.70 -48.90 -5.45
C ASN A 384 -26.14 -49.80 -4.28
N GLY A 385 -26.81 -49.22 -3.27
CA GLY A 385 -27.26 -49.95 -2.06
C GLY A 385 -26.19 -50.03 -0.93
N ASP A 386 -24.95 -49.66 -1.22
CA ASP A 386 -23.88 -49.54 -0.19
C ASP A 386 -24.04 -48.22 0.56
N ARG A 387 -24.09 -48.26 1.90
CA ARG A 387 -24.05 -47.05 2.77
C ARG A 387 -22.62 -46.61 2.97
N ILE A 388 -22.33 -45.36 2.64
CA ILE A 388 -21.00 -44.79 2.70
C ILE A 388 -20.97 -43.65 3.72
N VAL A 389 -19.91 -43.59 4.51
CA VAL A 389 -19.63 -42.54 5.51
C VAL A 389 -18.23 -42.00 5.23
N VAL A 390 -18.12 -40.71 4.98
CA VAL A 390 -16.85 -40.02 4.74
C VAL A 390 -16.69 -38.89 5.74
N GLY A 391 -15.60 -38.86 6.49
CA GLY A 391 -15.36 -37.79 7.47
C GLY A 391 -14.28 -38.10 8.50
N ASN A 392 -14.34 -37.37 9.62
CA ASN A 392 -13.36 -37.46 10.69
C ASN A 392 -13.64 -38.62 11.68
N LEU A 393 -12.70 -38.84 12.61
CA LEU A 393 -12.83 -39.87 13.67
C LEU A 393 -14.13 -39.76 14.47
N LYS A 394 -14.55 -38.52 14.83
CA LYS A 394 -15.77 -38.27 15.59
C LYS A 394 -17.02 -38.73 14.85
N LEU A 395 -17.07 -38.57 13.53
CA LEU A 395 -18.16 -39.08 12.71
C LEU A 395 -18.17 -40.60 12.70
N MET A 396 -17.00 -41.25 12.61
CA MET A 396 -16.90 -42.72 12.66
C MET A 396 -17.41 -43.29 14.00
N GLU A 397 -17.08 -42.63 15.10
CA GLU A 397 -17.59 -43.00 16.46
C GLU A 397 -19.12 -42.84 16.55
N ASN A 398 -19.68 -41.72 16.08
CA ASN A 398 -21.12 -41.46 16.08
C ASN A 398 -21.90 -42.50 15.25
N GLU A 399 -21.33 -42.93 14.13
CA GLU A 399 -21.90 -43.97 13.24
C GLU A 399 -21.58 -45.38 13.68
N LYS A 400 -20.89 -45.54 14.83
CA LYS A 400 -20.50 -46.83 15.43
C LYS A 400 -19.65 -47.69 14.46
N ILE A 401 -18.72 -47.04 13.75
CA ILE A 401 -17.78 -47.69 12.86
C ILE A 401 -16.50 -47.98 13.65
N ALA A 402 -16.10 -49.25 13.68
CA ALA A 402 -14.94 -49.68 14.43
C ALA A 402 -13.62 -49.35 13.74
N ILE A 403 -12.75 -48.65 14.44
CA ILE A 403 -11.38 -48.36 14.00
C ILE A 403 -10.43 -49.40 14.58
N LYS A 404 -9.79 -50.20 13.75
CA LYS A 404 -8.83 -51.22 14.22
C LYS A 404 -7.53 -50.58 14.71
N ASN A 405 -6.77 -51.27 15.54
CA ASN A 405 -5.54 -50.78 16.16
C ASN A 405 -4.47 -50.32 15.12
N ASP A 406 -4.37 -51.02 13.99
CA ASP A 406 -3.45 -50.66 12.90
C ASP A 406 -3.89 -49.40 12.18
N MET A 407 -5.20 -49.18 12.04
CA MET A 407 -5.79 -47.97 11.48
C MET A 407 -5.55 -46.78 12.44
N SER A 408 -5.79 -46.96 13.74
CA SER A 408 -5.54 -45.92 14.75
C SER A 408 -4.05 -45.50 14.76
N ARG A 409 -3.11 -46.44 14.64
CA ARG A 409 -1.69 -46.09 14.54
C ARG A 409 -1.37 -45.29 13.28
N TYR A 410 -1.98 -45.62 12.16
CA TYR A 410 -1.80 -44.89 10.90
C TYR A 410 -2.42 -43.49 10.98
N ILE A 411 -3.63 -43.35 11.52
CA ILE A 411 -4.28 -42.06 11.74
C ILE A 411 -3.39 -41.16 12.61
N ASN A 412 -2.96 -41.64 13.78
CA ASN A 412 -2.07 -40.88 14.66
C ASN A 412 -0.74 -40.50 13.98
N HIS A 413 -0.20 -41.36 13.12
CA HIS A 413 1.03 -41.06 12.39
C HIS A 413 0.84 -39.90 11.44
N ILE A 414 -0.18 -39.94 10.58
CA ILE A 414 -0.43 -38.87 9.59
C ILE A 414 -0.91 -37.57 10.24
N GLU A 415 -1.67 -37.63 11.33
CA GLU A 415 -2.03 -36.44 12.13
C GLU A 415 -0.77 -35.78 12.73
N ASN A 416 0.17 -36.57 13.25
CA ASN A 416 1.47 -36.08 13.74
C ASN A 416 2.36 -35.50 12.64
N GLU A 417 2.10 -35.81 11.37
CA GLU A 417 2.73 -35.19 10.21
C GLU A 417 1.98 -33.92 9.73
N GLY A 418 0.96 -33.49 10.45
CA GLY A 418 0.20 -32.26 10.19
C GLY A 418 -0.91 -32.40 9.17
N ASN A 419 -1.37 -33.62 8.90
CA ASN A 419 -2.47 -33.87 7.98
C ASN A 419 -3.84 -33.78 8.69
N SER A 420 -4.81 -33.28 7.96
CA SER A 420 -6.23 -33.52 8.25
C SER A 420 -6.59 -34.92 7.75
N VAL A 421 -7.20 -35.72 8.60
CA VAL A 421 -7.57 -37.10 8.28
C VAL A 421 -8.99 -37.19 7.78
N VAL A 422 -9.17 -37.83 6.62
CA VAL A 422 -10.47 -38.21 6.06
C VAL A 422 -10.55 -39.72 6.00
N ILE A 423 -11.55 -40.30 6.68
CA ILE A 423 -11.80 -41.72 6.77
C ILE A 423 -13.05 -42.03 5.93
N THR A 424 -12.94 -43.00 5.05
CA THR A 424 -14.05 -43.53 4.25
C THR A 424 -14.42 -44.91 4.75
N ALA A 425 -15.67 -45.08 5.11
CA ALA A 425 -16.20 -46.39 5.48
C ALA A 425 -17.41 -46.76 4.59
N VAL A 426 -17.52 -48.04 4.25
CA VAL A 426 -18.58 -48.62 3.47
C VAL A 426 -19.21 -49.75 4.28
N ASN A 427 -20.54 -49.72 4.47
CA ASN A 427 -21.29 -50.71 5.24
C ASN A 427 -20.68 -50.99 6.63
N LYS A 428 -20.24 -49.90 7.31
CA LYS A 428 -19.57 -49.90 8.64
C LYS A 428 -18.14 -50.46 8.68
N GLU A 429 -17.53 -50.75 7.55
CA GLU A 429 -16.12 -51.13 7.48
C GLU A 429 -15.27 -50.00 6.91
N VAL A 430 -14.16 -49.64 7.54
CA VAL A 430 -13.23 -48.64 7.01
C VAL A 430 -12.49 -49.22 5.82
N VAL A 431 -12.58 -48.52 4.68
CA VAL A 431 -12.00 -48.97 3.39
C VAL A 431 -10.82 -48.13 2.95
N ILE A 432 -10.85 -46.80 3.22
CA ILE A 432 -9.77 -45.87 2.83
C ILE A 432 -9.53 -44.86 3.96
N ILE A 433 -8.28 -44.54 4.21
CA ILE A 433 -7.86 -43.41 5.07
C ILE A 433 -6.96 -42.51 4.24
N MET A 434 -7.29 -41.23 4.16
CA MET A 434 -6.52 -40.21 3.46
C MET A 434 -5.99 -39.15 4.44
N GLY A 435 -4.74 -38.74 4.24
CA GLY A 435 -4.17 -37.56 4.87
C GLY A 435 -4.17 -36.40 3.86
N ILE A 436 -4.69 -35.26 4.26
CA ILE A 436 -4.77 -34.06 3.44
C ILE A 436 -4.04 -32.94 4.14
N LYS A 437 -3.16 -32.27 3.42
CA LYS A 437 -2.29 -31.23 3.97
C LYS A 437 -2.31 -29.99 3.09
N ASP A 438 -2.37 -28.83 3.70
CA ASP A 438 -2.18 -27.56 2.99
C ASP A 438 -0.68 -27.27 2.90
N ILE A 439 -0.23 -26.89 1.71
CA ILE A 439 1.19 -26.74 1.39
C ILE A 439 1.69 -25.38 1.86
N ILE A 440 2.77 -25.37 2.65
CA ILE A 440 3.48 -24.15 3.04
C ILE A 440 4.09 -23.51 1.79
N ARG A 441 3.93 -22.19 1.64
CA ARG A 441 4.55 -21.44 0.53
C ARG A 441 6.08 -21.53 0.60
N ASN A 442 6.72 -21.72 -0.53
CA ASN A 442 8.17 -21.96 -0.62
C ASN A 442 9.03 -20.80 -0.11
N ASP A 443 8.53 -19.56 -0.24
CA ASP A 443 9.28 -18.34 0.12
C ASP A 443 9.18 -17.97 1.60
N VAL A 444 8.15 -18.42 2.31
CA VAL A 444 7.82 -17.97 3.69
C VAL A 444 8.99 -18.12 4.65
N LYS A 445 9.68 -19.26 4.65
CA LYS A 445 10.76 -19.52 5.60
C LYS A 445 11.90 -18.50 5.51
N GLN A 446 12.29 -18.11 4.30
CA GLN A 446 13.32 -17.09 4.10
C GLN A 446 12.82 -15.72 4.55
N GLU A 447 11.58 -15.39 4.20
CA GLU A 447 11.01 -14.08 4.46
C GLU A 447 10.70 -13.88 5.96
N ILE A 448 10.32 -14.90 6.70
CA ILE A 448 10.20 -14.90 8.16
C ILE A 448 11.54 -14.52 8.83
N ASN A 449 12.65 -15.04 8.33
CA ASN A 449 13.97 -14.67 8.84
C ASN A 449 14.33 -13.21 8.56
N LYS A 450 13.88 -12.65 7.43
CA LYS A 450 14.07 -11.23 7.13
C LYS A 450 13.25 -10.32 8.04
N LEU A 451 12.02 -10.71 8.41
CA LEU A 451 11.21 -9.97 9.40
C LEU A 451 11.96 -9.84 10.74
N LYS A 452 12.60 -10.93 11.22
CA LYS A 452 13.42 -10.88 12.43
C LYS A 452 14.58 -9.88 12.30
N ARG A 453 15.27 -9.86 11.15
CA ARG A 453 16.34 -8.88 10.88
C ARG A 453 15.83 -7.44 10.82
N LEU A 454 14.59 -7.23 10.42
CA LEU A 454 13.94 -5.93 10.45
C LEU A 454 13.52 -5.48 11.86
N GLY A 455 13.81 -6.29 12.90
CA GLY A 455 13.61 -5.94 14.30
C GLY A 455 12.25 -6.34 14.87
N VAL A 456 11.53 -7.25 14.21
CA VAL A 456 10.30 -7.85 14.75
C VAL A 456 10.68 -8.78 15.91
N LYS A 457 10.01 -8.60 17.06
CA LYS A 457 10.33 -9.33 18.31
C LYS A 457 9.72 -10.73 18.34
N GLU A 458 8.44 -10.84 17.96
CA GLU A 458 7.71 -12.11 17.99
C GLU A 458 6.99 -12.36 16.67
N LEU A 459 6.95 -13.61 16.26
CA LEU A 459 6.28 -14.11 15.07
C LEU A 459 5.36 -15.25 15.51
N ILE A 460 4.06 -15.05 15.44
CA ILE A 460 3.04 -15.93 16.05
C ILE A 460 2.11 -16.43 14.95
N VAL A 461 1.72 -17.70 14.98
CA VAL A 461 0.67 -18.23 14.12
C VAL A 461 -0.57 -18.55 14.93
N LEU A 462 -1.73 -18.13 14.44
CA LEU A 462 -3.06 -18.49 14.97
C LEU A 462 -3.83 -19.27 13.90
N SER A 463 -4.49 -20.37 14.29
CA SER A 463 -5.26 -21.18 13.34
C SER A 463 -6.44 -21.86 14.00
N GLY A 464 -7.51 -22.10 13.24
CA GLY A 464 -8.61 -22.99 13.64
C GLY A 464 -8.25 -24.48 13.58
N ASP A 465 -7.13 -24.83 12.96
CA ASP A 465 -6.66 -26.21 12.86
C ASP A 465 -6.20 -26.77 14.22
N ASN A 466 -6.04 -28.09 14.29
CA ASN A 466 -5.54 -28.74 15.49
C ASN A 466 -4.13 -28.25 15.87
N GLN A 467 -3.85 -28.23 17.19
CA GLN A 467 -2.59 -27.71 17.72
C GLN A 467 -1.36 -28.40 17.13
N SER A 468 -1.39 -29.71 16.92
CA SER A 468 -0.24 -30.49 16.37
C SER A 468 0.13 -30.03 14.95
N SER A 469 -0.87 -29.76 14.10
CA SER A 469 -0.65 -29.22 12.74
C SER A 469 0.00 -27.83 12.78
N VAL A 470 -0.46 -26.98 13.69
CA VAL A 470 0.04 -25.61 13.82
C VAL A 470 1.46 -25.57 14.39
N ASP A 471 1.75 -26.46 15.36
CA ASP A 471 3.10 -26.61 15.93
C ASP A 471 4.13 -27.06 14.89
N LEU A 472 3.74 -27.97 14.00
CA LEU A 472 4.61 -28.42 12.91
C LEU A 472 4.97 -27.27 11.95
N VAL A 473 3.97 -26.51 11.51
CA VAL A 473 4.17 -25.33 10.66
C VAL A 473 5.08 -24.31 11.36
N SER A 474 4.81 -24.06 12.63
CA SER A 474 5.61 -23.13 13.44
C SER A 474 7.08 -23.56 13.55
N LYS A 475 7.32 -24.83 13.79
CA LYS A 475 8.67 -25.40 13.89
C LYS A 475 9.41 -25.35 12.56
N GLU A 476 8.74 -25.67 11.46
CA GLU A 476 9.30 -25.64 10.10
C GLU A 476 9.70 -24.23 9.68
N LEU A 477 8.84 -23.24 9.97
CA LEU A 477 9.06 -21.83 9.64
C LEU A 477 9.93 -21.10 10.67
N GLY A 478 10.15 -21.67 11.85
CA GLY A 478 10.88 -21.05 12.94
C GLY A 478 10.14 -19.89 13.58
N LEU A 479 8.82 -19.98 13.72
CA LEU A 479 7.99 -18.99 14.41
C LEU A 479 8.24 -19.05 15.93
N THR A 480 7.83 -18.01 16.64
CA THR A 480 8.08 -17.86 18.09
C THR A 480 7.06 -18.63 18.92
N LYS A 481 5.79 -18.58 18.49
CA LYS A 481 4.64 -19.19 19.19
C LYS A 481 3.60 -19.68 18.17
N ALA A 482 2.80 -20.66 18.58
CA ALA A 482 1.76 -21.25 17.77
C ALA A 482 0.53 -21.61 18.60
N TYR A 483 -0.64 -21.28 18.10
CA TYR A 483 -1.91 -21.57 18.78
C TYR A 483 -2.91 -22.13 17.76
N GLY A 484 -3.36 -23.36 18.03
CA GLY A 484 -4.38 -24.07 17.27
C GLY A 484 -5.73 -24.06 17.93
N ASN A 485 -6.73 -24.65 17.26
CA ASN A 485 -8.12 -24.78 17.72
C ASN A 485 -8.78 -23.43 18.08
N MET A 486 -8.38 -22.33 17.44
CA MET A 486 -8.88 -21.00 17.72
C MET A 486 -10.10 -20.66 16.86
N LEU A 487 -11.15 -20.17 17.48
CA LEU A 487 -12.27 -19.52 16.81
C LEU A 487 -11.88 -18.08 16.40
N PRO A 488 -12.59 -17.44 15.47
CA PRO A 488 -12.33 -16.05 15.08
C PRO A 488 -12.33 -15.08 16.27
N GLU A 489 -13.22 -15.29 17.24
CA GLU A 489 -13.32 -14.49 18.47
C GLU A 489 -12.09 -14.68 19.38
N ASP A 490 -11.55 -15.90 19.46
CA ASP A 490 -10.33 -16.19 20.23
C ASP A 490 -9.11 -15.49 19.63
N LYS A 491 -8.99 -15.48 18.29
CA LYS A 491 -7.94 -14.75 17.57
C LYS A 491 -7.99 -13.27 17.92
N GLN A 492 -9.20 -12.69 17.90
CA GLN A 492 -9.42 -11.28 18.22
C GLN A 492 -9.06 -10.95 19.68
N ALA A 493 -9.49 -11.79 20.62
CA ALA A 493 -9.17 -11.64 22.03
C ALA A 493 -7.66 -11.75 22.30
N PHE A 494 -6.97 -12.65 21.61
CA PHE A 494 -5.52 -12.80 21.69
C PHE A 494 -4.76 -11.55 21.19
N ILE A 495 -5.20 -10.95 20.09
CA ILE A 495 -4.64 -9.69 19.57
C ILE A 495 -4.81 -8.57 20.60
N LYS A 496 -5.99 -8.43 21.20
CA LYS A 496 -6.26 -7.44 22.26
C LYS A 496 -5.37 -7.63 23.49
N ASP A 497 -5.18 -8.86 23.94
CA ASP A 497 -4.28 -9.18 25.07
C ASP A 497 -2.83 -8.74 24.80
N LEU A 498 -2.34 -8.94 23.57
CA LEU A 498 -1.01 -8.43 23.17
C LEU A 498 -0.94 -6.90 23.17
N GLN A 499 -2.00 -6.23 22.71
CA GLN A 499 -2.09 -4.77 22.70
C GLN A 499 -2.17 -4.20 24.12
N GLU A 500 -2.92 -4.83 25.03
CA GLU A 500 -2.98 -4.45 26.45
C GLU A 500 -1.63 -4.59 27.16
N LYS A 501 -0.76 -5.48 26.69
CA LYS A 501 0.64 -5.61 27.12
C LYS A 501 1.56 -4.54 26.54
N GLY A 502 1.01 -3.59 25.78
CA GLY A 502 1.75 -2.48 25.18
C GLY A 502 2.51 -2.85 23.90
N LEU A 503 2.24 -4.02 23.32
CA LEU A 503 2.87 -4.46 22.06
C LEU A 503 2.07 -3.93 20.86
N ARG A 504 2.76 -3.54 19.80
CA ARG A 504 2.16 -3.18 18.52
C ARG A 504 2.08 -4.42 17.64
N VAL A 505 0.86 -4.81 17.34
CA VAL A 505 0.53 -6.05 16.64
C VAL A 505 0.17 -5.76 15.19
N ALA A 506 0.84 -6.43 14.25
CA ALA A 506 0.39 -6.58 12.88
C ALA A 506 -0.25 -7.96 12.71
N PHE A 507 -1.46 -8.02 12.19
CA PHE A 507 -2.13 -9.26 11.82
C PHE A 507 -2.10 -9.43 10.30
N VAL A 508 -1.69 -10.61 9.83
CA VAL A 508 -1.59 -10.96 8.40
C VAL A 508 -2.56 -12.10 8.10
N GLY A 509 -3.49 -11.86 7.20
CA GLY A 509 -4.53 -12.82 6.82
C GLY A 509 -4.98 -12.66 5.36
N ASP A 510 -5.82 -13.58 4.88
CA ASP A 510 -6.44 -13.53 3.53
C ASP A 510 -7.78 -12.77 3.51
N GLY A 511 -8.34 -12.48 4.65
CA GLY A 511 -9.46 -11.57 4.88
C GLY A 511 -10.85 -12.17 4.84
N VAL A 512 -11.06 -13.37 4.34
CA VAL A 512 -12.43 -13.95 4.28
C VAL A 512 -12.97 -14.24 5.70
N ASN A 513 -12.17 -14.89 6.51
CA ASN A 513 -12.54 -15.26 7.89
C ASN A 513 -11.87 -14.40 8.95
N ASP A 514 -10.88 -13.59 8.56
CA ASP A 514 -9.99 -12.87 9.46
C ASP A 514 -10.29 -11.37 9.55
N ALA A 515 -11.32 -10.87 8.85
CA ALA A 515 -11.70 -9.46 8.85
C ALA A 515 -11.81 -8.86 10.29
N PRO A 516 -12.40 -9.56 11.29
CA PRO A 516 -12.42 -9.06 12.66
C PRO A 516 -11.02 -8.93 13.28
N SER A 517 -10.10 -9.84 12.96
CA SER A 517 -8.71 -9.82 13.44
C SER A 517 -7.89 -8.73 12.78
N LEU A 518 -8.07 -8.54 11.45
CA LEU A 518 -7.49 -7.45 10.67
C LEU A 518 -7.89 -6.08 11.23
N ALA A 519 -9.19 -5.87 11.47
CA ALA A 519 -9.71 -4.63 12.03
C ALA A 519 -9.29 -4.36 13.49
N THR A 520 -8.98 -5.41 14.26
CA THR A 520 -8.61 -5.28 15.68
C THR A 520 -7.13 -4.99 15.87
N ALA A 521 -6.27 -5.49 14.99
CA ALA A 521 -4.83 -5.29 15.07
C ALA A 521 -4.45 -3.79 14.95
N ASN A 522 -3.25 -3.41 15.41
CA ASN A 522 -2.75 -2.05 15.17
C ASN A 522 -2.48 -1.83 13.68
N ILE A 523 -2.16 -2.89 12.96
CA ILE A 523 -2.01 -2.93 11.51
C ILE A 523 -2.60 -4.22 10.99
N GLY A 524 -3.69 -4.12 10.24
CA GLY A 524 -4.25 -5.22 9.46
C GLY A 524 -3.58 -5.31 8.10
N ILE A 525 -3.10 -6.48 7.72
CA ILE A 525 -2.40 -6.72 6.44
C ILE A 525 -3.13 -7.81 5.67
N ALA A 526 -3.75 -7.45 4.55
CA ALA A 526 -4.37 -8.41 3.64
C ALA A 526 -3.36 -8.93 2.63
N MET A 527 -3.34 -10.25 2.40
CA MET A 527 -2.50 -10.90 1.41
C MET A 527 -3.31 -11.36 0.20
N GLY A 528 -2.80 -11.05 -1.00
CA GLY A 528 -3.43 -11.39 -2.27
C GLY A 528 -4.55 -10.43 -2.66
N SER A 529 -5.12 -10.64 -3.83
CA SER A 529 -6.36 -10.00 -4.27
C SER A 529 -7.54 -10.55 -3.45
N GLY A 530 -7.44 -10.37 -2.12
CA GLY A 530 -8.42 -10.81 -1.15
C GLY A 530 -9.81 -10.30 -1.50
N THR A 531 -10.82 -10.83 -0.83
CA THR A 531 -12.19 -10.32 -0.96
C THR A 531 -12.21 -8.81 -0.74
N ASP A 532 -13.14 -8.13 -1.39
CA ASP A 532 -13.35 -6.68 -1.21
C ASP A 532 -13.39 -6.31 0.28
N VAL A 533 -13.96 -7.17 1.13
CA VAL A 533 -14.00 -7.02 2.58
C VAL A 533 -12.59 -6.97 3.21
N ALA A 534 -11.65 -7.79 2.74
CA ALA A 534 -10.28 -7.77 3.25
C ALA A 534 -9.55 -6.49 2.87
N ILE A 535 -9.76 -6.06 1.62
CA ILE A 535 -9.21 -4.80 1.15
C ILE A 535 -9.75 -3.64 1.99
N GLU A 536 -11.05 -3.57 2.23
CA GLU A 536 -11.67 -2.48 3.01
C GLU A 536 -11.21 -2.46 4.48
N THR A 537 -11.09 -3.62 5.13
CA THR A 537 -10.81 -3.73 6.58
C THR A 537 -9.33 -3.70 6.94
N SER A 538 -8.41 -3.84 5.96
CA SER A 538 -6.97 -3.82 6.21
C SER A 538 -6.35 -2.44 6.05
N ASP A 539 -5.24 -2.19 6.74
CA ASP A 539 -4.44 -0.97 6.63
C ASP A 539 -3.38 -1.06 5.54
N VAL A 540 -2.92 -2.28 5.26
CA VAL A 540 -1.93 -2.60 4.24
C VAL A 540 -2.48 -3.73 3.37
N VAL A 541 -2.44 -3.55 2.04
CA VAL A 541 -2.81 -4.60 1.08
C VAL A 541 -1.59 -5.00 0.27
N LEU A 542 -1.29 -6.29 0.26
CA LEU A 542 -0.28 -6.89 -0.61
C LEU A 542 -1.01 -7.55 -1.77
N ILE A 543 -0.99 -6.94 -2.94
CA ILE A 543 -1.78 -7.37 -4.11
C ILE A 543 -1.36 -8.77 -4.57
N ASP A 544 -0.06 -9.05 -4.51
CA ASP A 544 0.49 -10.39 -4.72
C ASP A 544 0.69 -11.08 -3.36
N SER A 545 0.27 -12.33 -3.25
CA SER A 545 0.40 -13.14 -2.04
C SER A 545 1.84 -13.54 -1.67
N LYS A 546 2.86 -12.84 -2.19
CA LYS A 546 4.27 -13.13 -1.88
C LYS A 546 4.71 -12.50 -0.57
N PHE A 547 5.31 -13.30 0.30
CA PHE A 547 5.86 -12.83 1.58
C PHE A 547 7.00 -11.81 1.43
N SER A 548 7.70 -11.79 0.30
CA SER A 548 8.72 -10.79 0.01
C SER A 548 8.15 -9.35 0.01
N LYS A 549 6.89 -9.19 -0.40
CA LYS A 549 6.18 -7.90 -0.38
C LYS A 549 5.94 -7.41 1.05
N LEU A 550 5.67 -8.32 2.00
CA LEU A 550 5.52 -7.99 3.41
C LEU A 550 6.79 -7.37 3.99
N ASN A 551 7.95 -7.98 3.71
CA ASN A 551 9.25 -7.45 4.13
C ASN A 551 9.56 -6.10 3.48
N HIS A 552 9.25 -5.96 2.19
CA HIS A 552 9.41 -4.69 1.48
C HIS A 552 8.53 -3.60 2.11
N ALA A 553 7.27 -3.90 2.40
CA ALA A 553 6.32 -2.98 3.02
C ALA A 553 6.80 -2.47 4.39
N LEU A 554 7.25 -3.39 5.27
CA LEU A 554 7.78 -3.02 6.59
C LEU A 554 9.08 -2.20 6.46
N GLY A 555 10.00 -2.64 5.60
CA GLY A 555 11.26 -1.93 5.36
C GLY A 555 11.03 -0.53 4.77
N LEU A 556 10.08 -0.41 3.85
CA LEU A 556 9.65 0.86 3.26
C LEU A 556 9.06 1.80 4.32
N ALA A 557 8.11 1.33 5.14
CA ALA A 557 7.51 2.11 6.22
C ALA A 557 8.58 2.65 7.20
N LYS A 558 9.53 1.80 7.62
CA LYS A 558 10.67 2.22 8.45
C LYS A 558 11.56 3.26 7.75
N SER A 559 11.75 3.13 6.44
CA SER A 559 12.57 4.06 5.65
C SER A 559 11.88 5.40 5.46
N ILE A 560 10.56 5.42 5.25
CA ILE A 560 9.77 6.65 5.17
C ILE A 560 9.88 7.43 6.49
N VAL A 561 9.60 6.78 7.62
CA VAL A 561 9.67 7.43 8.94
C VAL A 561 11.09 7.94 9.23
N ARG A 562 12.12 7.18 8.89
CA ARG A 562 13.53 7.64 9.03
C ARG A 562 13.80 8.86 8.15
N ASN A 563 13.34 8.87 6.94
CA ASN A 563 13.49 9.99 5.99
C ASN A 563 12.78 11.25 6.49
N MET A 564 11.56 11.10 7.02
CA MET A 564 10.82 12.20 7.66
C MET A 564 11.63 12.83 8.79
N TRP A 565 12.21 12.03 9.69
CA TRP A 565 13.04 12.54 10.78
C TRP A 565 14.33 13.21 10.27
N GLN A 566 14.97 12.67 9.24
CA GLN A 566 16.12 13.32 8.60
C GLN A 566 15.74 14.71 8.07
N ASN A 567 14.60 14.82 7.39
CA ASN A 567 14.11 16.08 6.84
C ASN A 567 13.81 17.10 7.95
N ILE A 568 13.17 16.68 9.04
CA ILE A 568 12.91 17.52 10.22
C ILE A 568 14.23 18.02 10.82
N ILE A 569 15.22 17.14 11.00
CA ILE A 569 16.54 17.50 11.58
C ILE A 569 17.27 18.47 10.64
N ILE A 570 17.28 18.24 9.34
CA ILE A 570 17.90 19.15 8.36
C ILE A 570 17.25 20.52 8.44
N ALA A 571 15.92 20.61 8.43
CA ALA A 571 15.20 21.87 8.50
C ALA A 571 15.53 22.66 9.77
N LEU A 572 15.48 22.01 10.94
CA LEU A 572 15.79 22.65 12.23
C LEU A 572 17.26 23.08 12.33
N LEU A 573 18.18 22.26 11.82
CA LEU A 573 19.62 22.57 11.83
C LEU A 573 19.90 23.80 10.96
N VAL A 574 19.34 23.86 9.75
CA VAL A 574 19.56 25.02 8.86
C VAL A 574 19.04 26.31 9.50
N VAL A 575 17.81 26.31 10.04
CA VAL A 575 17.25 27.49 10.71
C VAL A 575 18.12 27.91 11.89
N SER A 576 18.59 26.93 12.70
CA SER A 576 19.47 27.22 13.83
C SER A 576 20.80 27.84 13.40
N VAL A 577 21.42 27.31 12.35
CA VAL A 577 22.69 27.85 11.79
C VAL A 577 22.47 29.26 11.24
N LEU A 578 21.36 29.50 10.53
CA LEU A 578 21.03 30.82 9.99
C LEU A 578 20.87 31.87 11.09
N ILE A 579 20.13 31.55 12.16
CA ILE A 579 19.93 32.45 13.30
C ILE A 579 21.26 32.74 14.02
N ILE A 580 22.09 31.72 14.27
CA ILE A 580 23.40 31.88 14.87
C ILE A 580 24.29 32.76 13.98
N SER A 581 24.33 32.50 12.69
CA SER A 581 25.15 33.29 11.73
C SER A 581 24.68 34.73 11.66
N LEU A 582 23.40 35.01 11.77
CA LEU A 582 22.84 36.36 11.80
C LEU A 582 23.32 37.15 13.03
N ILE A 583 23.50 36.49 14.18
CA ILE A 583 23.93 37.13 15.41
C ILE A 583 25.46 37.28 15.48
N THR A 584 26.21 36.35 14.85
CA THR A 584 27.66 36.24 15.04
C THR A 584 28.50 36.74 13.87
N SER A 585 27.88 37.07 12.73
CA SER A 585 28.62 37.43 11.51
C SER A 585 27.99 38.60 10.74
N ASP A 586 28.81 39.52 10.28
CA ASP A 586 28.39 40.72 9.53
C ASP A 586 28.09 40.46 8.04
N TRP A 587 28.41 39.28 7.53
CA TRP A 587 28.19 38.94 6.11
C TRP A 587 26.79 38.36 5.82
N MET A 588 26.06 38.02 6.87
CA MET A 588 24.72 37.44 6.73
C MET A 588 23.68 38.55 6.50
N ASN A 589 23.11 38.58 5.33
CA ASN A 589 22.02 39.46 4.96
C ASN A 589 20.76 38.68 4.57
N MET A 590 19.68 39.37 4.29
CA MET A 590 18.36 38.79 3.99
C MET A 590 18.41 37.91 2.70
N SER A 591 19.12 38.35 1.66
CA SER A 591 19.25 37.62 0.38
C SER A 591 20.02 36.31 0.54
N ILE A 592 21.16 36.31 1.24
CA ILE A 592 21.95 35.11 1.52
C ILE A 592 21.15 34.16 2.39
N GLY A 593 20.50 34.68 3.42
CA GLY A 593 19.65 33.90 4.30
C GLY A 593 18.52 33.21 3.55
N MET A 594 17.83 33.93 2.67
CA MET A 594 16.77 33.37 1.83
C MET A 594 17.29 32.31 0.86
N LEU A 595 18.45 32.54 0.22
CA LEU A 595 19.07 31.56 -0.67
C LEU A 595 19.38 30.24 0.06
N VAL A 596 19.94 30.29 1.26
CA VAL A 596 20.24 29.10 2.07
C VAL A 596 18.96 28.44 2.53
N HIS A 597 17.95 29.22 2.92
CA HIS A 597 16.63 28.72 3.32
C HIS A 597 15.95 27.95 2.17
N GLU A 598 15.83 28.55 0.99
CA GLU A 598 15.25 27.89 -0.19
C GLU A 598 16.10 26.69 -0.64
N GLY A 599 17.44 26.80 -0.56
CA GLY A 599 18.35 25.68 -0.77
C GLY A 599 18.07 24.49 0.16
N SER A 600 17.72 24.76 1.42
CA SER A 600 17.36 23.72 2.39
C SER A 600 16.07 22.97 2.03
N ILE A 601 15.09 23.67 1.47
CA ILE A 601 13.84 23.08 0.95
C ILE A 601 14.19 22.09 -0.17
N LEU A 602 15.05 22.48 -1.11
CA LEU A 602 15.49 21.58 -2.17
C LEU A 602 16.20 20.33 -1.65
N VAL A 603 17.07 20.47 -0.65
CA VAL A 603 17.76 19.34 -0.01
C VAL A 603 16.77 18.36 0.60
N VAL A 604 15.79 18.86 1.33
CA VAL A 604 14.73 18.06 1.96
C VAL A 604 13.88 17.34 0.92
N ILE A 605 13.52 18.02 -0.16
CA ILE A 605 12.78 17.45 -1.29
C ILE A 605 13.57 16.33 -1.96
N ILE A 606 14.83 16.56 -2.32
CA ILE A 606 15.71 15.56 -2.96
C ILE A 606 15.88 14.34 -2.04
N ASN A 607 16.02 14.56 -0.72
CA ASN A 607 16.09 13.46 0.23
C ASN A 607 14.81 12.64 0.27
N GLY A 608 13.63 13.27 0.17
CA GLY A 608 12.33 12.57 0.12
C GLY A 608 12.13 11.76 -1.17
N ILE A 609 12.46 12.34 -2.33
CA ILE A 609 12.35 11.68 -3.64
C ILE A 609 13.14 10.37 -3.73
N ARG A 610 14.22 10.21 -2.98
CA ARG A 610 14.98 8.94 -2.92
C ARG A 610 14.11 7.74 -2.58
N LEU A 611 13.01 7.95 -1.87
CA LEU A 611 12.07 6.88 -1.50
C LEU A 611 11.33 6.29 -2.71
N LEU A 612 11.16 7.04 -3.82
CA LEU A 612 10.56 6.50 -5.06
C LEU A 612 11.33 5.29 -5.61
N ASN A 613 12.64 5.24 -5.38
CA ASN A 613 13.52 4.17 -5.83
C ASN A 613 13.97 3.26 -4.68
N TYR A 614 13.22 3.24 -3.57
CA TYR A 614 13.55 2.37 -2.44
C TYR A 614 13.49 0.90 -2.86
N LYS A 615 14.53 0.16 -2.49
CA LYS A 615 14.60 -1.31 -2.61
C LYS A 615 15.08 -1.89 -1.28
N LEU A 616 14.43 -2.96 -0.82
CA LEU A 616 14.90 -3.68 0.35
C LEU A 616 16.27 -4.29 0.03
N ARG A 617 17.29 -3.94 0.82
CA ARG A 617 18.62 -4.55 0.68
C ARG A 617 18.52 -6.04 1.05
N LYS A 618 19.07 -6.90 0.20
CA LYS A 618 19.11 -8.37 0.40
C LYS A 618 19.86 -8.76 1.68
#